data_5b456907c60b509bc7347b0409eed376
#
_entry.id   5b456907c60b509bc7347b0409eed376
#
_cell.length_a   1.000
_cell.length_b   1.000
_cell.length_c   1.000
_cell.angle_alpha   90.00
_cell.angle_beta   90.00
_cell.angle_gamma   90.00
#
_symmetry.space_group_name_H-M   'P 1'
#
loop_
_entity.id
_entity.type
_entity.pdbx_description
1 polymer ?
#
loop_
_entity_poly.entity_id
_entity_poly.type
_entity_poly.pdbx_seq_one_letter_code
_entity_poly.pdbx_strand_id
1 'polypeptide(L)'
;MEPLNLTGADLPGPGESSITDIIPAALATIDPTLPGASPQAAHVLDLEVGARQVLLILVDGFGYELMVDHMGHTPTLRAVRGDIRSIHTIVPSTTSAAITAFGTGARPGTTNMVGFSVAYGSGTMNLLAMEGGPAPTQWQPVPTFFERLAAEGVSSAVVSPARFAGSGLTGAALRGARHVPADSLDERVSAALRELRAGTPVVYLYWSEIDHSGHGHGIGSDAWVGQVEQFDAGLAVLLRGLPHGVRTILTADHGMINVDRSAIWDVASTPALRWGVRIIAGETRAAHVHAQVGHAREVEERWRDTLGDSAWVLSRDQMPALIGEGQGASIVGDLLVLARGYGGVVDSRTQSASAIAMPGVHGSVTSAEMRIPVIPLS
;
A
#
# COMPACT_ATOMS: atom_id res chain seq x y z
N MET A 1 19.30 -11.47 -16.97
CA MET A 1 19.16 -10.11 -16.41
C MET A 1 20.21 -9.93 -15.34
N GLU A 2 21.01 -8.88 -15.43
CA GLU A 2 21.90 -8.54 -14.32
C GLU A 2 21.07 -8.25 -13.07
N PRO A 3 21.53 -8.64 -11.87
CA PRO A 3 20.81 -8.34 -10.66
C PRO A 3 20.67 -6.83 -10.50
N LEU A 4 19.44 -6.39 -10.21
CA LEU A 4 19.13 -4.98 -10.01
C LEU A 4 19.87 -4.47 -8.76
N ASN A 5 20.92 -3.68 -8.95
CA ASN A 5 21.68 -3.13 -7.84
C ASN A 5 21.11 -1.79 -7.39
N LEU A 6 20.21 -1.83 -6.42
CA LEU A 6 19.66 -0.65 -5.75
C LEU A 6 20.31 -0.51 -4.36
N THR A 7 21.59 -0.18 -4.32
CA THR A 7 22.34 -0.05 -3.06
C THR A 7 21.62 0.91 -2.10
N GLY A 8 21.30 0.41 -0.90
CA GLY A 8 20.59 1.15 0.15
C GLY A 8 19.06 1.12 0.05
N ALA A 9 18.47 0.43 -0.95
CA ALA A 9 17.04 0.13 -0.96
C ALA A 9 16.74 -1.06 -0.03
N ASP A 10 15.59 -1.01 0.62
CA ASP A 10 15.06 -2.11 1.45
C ASP A 10 14.01 -2.88 0.64
N LEU A 11 14.44 -3.97 0.05
CA LEU A 11 13.63 -4.82 -0.82
C LEU A 11 13.57 -6.23 -0.26
N PRO A 12 12.45 -6.95 -0.46
CA PRO A 12 12.36 -8.34 0.00
C PRO A 12 13.42 -9.20 -0.68
N GLY A 13 14.15 -9.96 0.14
CA GLY A 13 15.04 -11.01 -0.32
C GLY A 13 14.28 -12.20 -0.91
N PRO A 14 14.98 -13.12 -1.60
CA PRO A 14 14.36 -14.35 -2.10
C PRO A 14 13.71 -15.15 -0.96
N GLY A 15 12.40 -15.39 -1.05
CA GLY A 15 11.65 -16.16 -0.06
C GLY A 15 11.21 -15.38 1.18
N GLU A 16 11.50 -14.10 1.28
CA GLU A 16 10.93 -13.25 2.33
C GLU A 16 9.46 -12.95 2.06
N SER A 17 8.69 -12.90 3.14
CA SER A 17 7.25 -12.60 3.07
C SER A 17 6.99 -11.14 2.73
N SER A 18 5.89 -10.93 2.05
CA SER A 18 5.39 -9.62 1.70
C SER A 18 3.88 -9.49 1.98
N ILE A 19 3.34 -8.31 1.75
CA ILE A 19 1.89 -8.05 1.90
C ILE A 19 1.02 -9.04 1.10
N THR A 20 1.54 -9.64 0.02
CA THR A 20 0.82 -10.63 -0.80
C THR A 20 0.57 -11.94 -0.08
N ASP A 21 1.28 -12.22 1.00
CA ASP A 21 1.21 -13.48 1.74
C ASP A 21 0.19 -13.43 2.89
N ILE A 22 -0.29 -12.24 3.27
CA ILE A 22 -1.12 -12.06 4.48
C ILE A 22 -2.49 -12.73 4.32
N ILE A 23 -3.25 -12.44 3.25
CA ILE A 23 -4.56 -13.11 3.04
C ILE A 23 -4.38 -14.62 2.82
N PRO A 24 -3.46 -15.10 1.98
CA PRO A 24 -3.20 -16.54 1.84
C PRO A 24 -2.91 -17.24 3.17
N ALA A 25 -2.09 -16.64 4.01
CA ALA A 25 -1.77 -17.15 5.33
C ALA A 25 -2.99 -17.16 6.25
N ALA A 26 -3.74 -16.07 6.28
CA ALA A 26 -4.95 -15.92 7.07
C ALA A 26 -6.02 -16.97 6.70
N LEU A 27 -6.26 -17.18 5.41
CA LEU A 27 -7.21 -18.20 4.92
C LEU A 27 -6.80 -19.60 5.35
N ALA A 28 -5.50 -19.93 5.31
CA ALA A 28 -4.99 -21.23 5.72
C ALA A 28 -5.20 -21.48 7.22
N THR A 29 -5.36 -20.45 8.06
CA THR A 29 -5.72 -20.64 9.48
C THR A 29 -7.15 -21.12 9.67
N ILE A 30 -8.06 -20.81 8.75
CA ILE A 30 -9.46 -21.28 8.76
C ILE A 30 -9.52 -22.68 8.15
N ASP A 31 -9.13 -22.80 6.87
CA ASP A 31 -9.14 -24.05 6.12
C ASP A 31 -8.07 -23.98 5.01
N PRO A 32 -7.08 -24.89 5.00
CA PRO A 32 -6.02 -24.88 3.99
C PRO A 32 -6.52 -25.20 2.56
N THR A 33 -7.77 -25.65 2.41
CA THR A 33 -8.37 -25.95 1.09
C THR A 33 -9.10 -24.76 0.46
N LEU A 34 -9.24 -23.65 1.19
CA LEU A 34 -9.87 -22.43 0.66
C LEU A 34 -9.11 -21.88 -0.55
N PRO A 35 -9.82 -21.30 -1.54
CA PRO A 35 -9.17 -20.73 -2.72
C PRO A 35 -8.17 -19.63 -2.37
N GLY A 36 -6.91 -19.88 -2.66
CA GLY A 36 -5.82 -18.95 -2.38
C GLY A 36 -5.22 -19.09 -0.98
N ALA A 37 -5.67 -20.04 -0.15
CA ALA A 37 -5.02 -20.35 1.11
C ALA A 37 -3.60 -20.89 0.90
N SER A 38 -2.65 -20.49 1.74
CA SER A 38 -1.27 -20.95 1.73
C SER A 38 -0.81 -21.39 3.12
N PRO A 39 -0.79 -22.71 3.41
CA PRO A 39 -0.20 -23.22 4.64
C PRO A 39 1.26 -22.83 4.82
N GLN A 40 2.02 -22.70 3.72
CA GLN A 40 3.40 -22.25 3.76
C GLN A 40 3.51 -20.80 4.24
N ALA A 41 2.66 -19.89 3.72
CA ALA A 41 2.64 -18.51 4.19
C ALA A 41 2.21 -18.42 5.67
N ALA A 42 1.21 -19.21 6.10
CA ALA A 42 0.80 -19.29 7.50
C ALA A 42 1.97 -19.75 8.40
N HIS A 43 2.72 -20.76 7.98
CA HIS A 43 3.89 -21.24 8.71
C HIS A 43 4.99 -20.17 8.81
N VAL A 44 5.31 -19.50 7.70
CA VAL A 44 6.35 -18.44 7.68
C VAL A 44 5.95 -17.25 8.54
N LEU A 45 4.67 -16.86 8.52
CA LEU A 45 4.13 -15.79 9.35
C LEU A 45 3.79 -16.24 10.78
N ASP A 46 4.03 -17.53 11.11
CA ASP A 46 3.77 -18.13 12.43
C ASP A 46 2.31 -17.93 12.89
N LEU A 47 1.39 -18.19 11.99
CA LEU A 47 -0.04 -18.13 12.26
C LEU A 47 -0.57 -19.54 12.57
N GLU A 48 -1.10 -19.71 13.75
CA GLU A 48 -1.69 -20.99 14.17
C GLU A 48 -2.97 -21.32 13.41
N VAL A 49 -3.14 -22.57 13.03
CA VAL A 49 -4.34 -23.11 12.37
C VAL A 49 -5.50 -23.34 13.36
N GLY A 50 -6.72 -23.52 12.84
CA GLY A 50 -7.90 -23.85 13.63
C GLY A 50 -8.77 -22.65 14.00
N ALA A 51 -8.57 -21.52 13.35
CA ALA A 51 -9.47 -20.37 13.45
C ALA A 51 -10.86 -20.70 12.85
N ARG A 52 -11.91 -20.14 13.43
CA ARG A 52 -13.27 -20.21 12.85
C ARG A 52 -13.51 -19.07 11.86
N GLN A 53 -12.91 -17.94 12.11
CA GLN A 53 -13.04 -16.70 11.37
C GLN A 53 -11.73 -15.93 11.41
N VAL A 54 -11.52 -15.06 10.44
CA VAL A 54 -10.38 -14.15 10.41
C VAL A 54 -10.85 -12.71 10.38
N LEU A 55 -10.23 -11.87 11.22
CA LEU A 55 -10.28 -10.42 11.18
C LEU A 55 -8.93 -9.89 10.70
N LEU A 56 -8.93 -9.26 9.54
CA LEU A 56 -7.77 -8.57 8.96
C LEU A 56 -7.90 -7.08 9.21
N ILE A 57 -6.98 -6.49 9.96
CA ILE A 57 -6.94 -5.06 10.25
C ILE A 57 -5.80 -4.47 9.45
N LEU A 58 -6.09 -3.55 8.53
CA LEU A 58 -5.08 -2.81 7.79
C LEU A 58 -5.13 -1.34 8.20
N VAL A 59 -4.00 -0.85 8.70
CA VAL A 59 -3.82 0.53 9.16
C VAL A 59 -2.92 1.24 8.16
N ASP A 60 -3.54 2.09 7.35
CA ASP A 60 -2.89 2.82 6.26
C ASP A 60 -1.74 3.72 6.77
N GLY A 61 -0.59 3.61 6.12
CA GLY A 61 0.60 4.42 6.38
C GLY A 61 1.30 4.15 7.71
N PHE A 62 0.80 3.21 8.55
CA PHE A 62 1.39 2.92 9.85
C PHE A 62 2.40 1.77 9.78
N GLY A 63 3.47 2.00 8.99
CA GLY A 63 4.55 1.03 8.78
C GLY A 63 5.26 0.60 10.07
N TYR A 64 6.07 -0.44 9.95
CA TYR A 64 6.73 -1.09 11.08
C TYR A 64 7.59 -0.11 11.91
N GLU A 65 8.43 0.70 11.26
CA GLU A 65 9.31 1.63 11.96
C GLU A 65 8.50 2.69 12.73
N LEU A 66 7.48 3.27 12.08
CA LEU A 66 6.60 4.25 12.74
C LEU A 66 5.87 3.64 13.95
N MET A 67 5.40 2.41 13.82
CA MET A 67 4.75 1.71 14.92
C MET A 67 5.69 1.47 16.10
N VAL A 68 6.92 1.02 15.83
CA VAL A 68 7.93 0.76 16.87
C VAL A 68 8.37 2.06 17.58
N ASP A 69 8.62 3.10 16.81
CA ASP A 69 9.09 4.39 17.33
C ASP A 69 8.02 5.10 18.20
N HIS A 70 6.72 4.82 17.92
CA HIS A 70 5.61 5.46 18.64
C HIS A 70 4.88 4.52 19.61
N MET A 71 5.51 3.42 20.05
CA MET A 71 4.92 2.51 21.07
C MET A 71 4.62 3.18 22.41
N GLY A 72 5.17 4.35 22.68
CA GLY A 72 4.81 5.18 23.83
C GLY A 72 3.35 5.59 23.82
N HIS A 73 2.77 5.75 22.64
CA HIS A 73 1.40 6.20 22.40
C HIS A 73 0.42 5.03 22.17
N THR A 74 0.89 3.79 22.11
CA THR A 74 0.09 2.60 21.77
C THR A 74 0.21 1.51 22.83
N PRO A 75 -0.39 1.70 24.03
CA PRO A 75 -0.30 0.72 25.11
C PRO A 75 -0.83 -0.67 24.74
N THR A 76 -1.84 -0.77 23.87
CA THR A 76 -2.39 -2.05 23.39
C THR A 76 -1.38 -2.79 22.51
N LEU A 77 -0.78 -2.10 21.51
CA LEU A 77 0.26 -2.69 20.66
C LEU A 77 1.54 -3.00 21.45
N ARG A 78 1.91 -2.12 22.39
CA ARG A 78 3.07 -2.34 23.25
C ARG A 78 2.96 -3.60 24.10
N ALA A 79 1.76 -3.99 24.51
CA ALA A 79 1.54 -5.22 25.27
C ALA A 79 1.89 -6.48 24.47
N VAL A 80 1.81 -6.44 23.14
CA VAL A 80 2.12 -7.54 22.20
C VAL A 80 3.39 -7.29 21.39
N ARG A 81 4.27 -6.38 21.85
CA ARG A 81 5.47 -5.98 21.09
C ARG A 81 6.39 -7.15 20.71
N GLY A 82 6.38 -8.24 21.49
CA GLY A 82 7.18 -9.44 21.23
C GLY A 82 6.69 -10.25 20.02
N ASP A 83 5.46 -10.05 19.61
CA ASP A 83 4.80 -10.78 18.52
C ASP A 83 4.80 -9.99 17.22
N ILE A 84 5.29 -8.74 17.25
CA ILE A 84 5.36 -7.88 16.06
C ILE A 84 6.48 -8.37 15.16
N ARG A 85 6.11 -8.76 13.95
CA ARG A 85 7.05 -9.14 12.89
C ARG A 85 7.10 -8.05 11.82
N SER A 86 8.25 -7.89 11.20
CA SER A 86 8.43 -7.02 10.05
C SER A 86 8.46 -7.84 8.78
N ILE A 87 7.63 -7.49 7.81
CA ILE A 87 7.67 -7.98 6.44
C ILE A 87 7.77 -6.79 5.48
N HIS A 88 7.82 -7.06 4.18
CA HIS A 88 7.82 -5.99 3.19
C HIS A 88 6.43 -5.74 2.59
N THR A 89 6.17 -4.49 2.26
CA THR A 89 5.15 -4.16 1.27
C THR A 89 5.69 -4.40 -0.15
N ILE A 90 5.03 -3.84 -1.15
CA ILE A 90 5.44 -3.94 -2.56
C ILE A 90 5.94 -2.59 -3.08
N VAL A 91 6.49 -2.61 -4.30
CA VAL A 91 6.95 -1.40 -4.99
C VAL A 91 5.98 -1.02 -6.11
N PRO A 92 5.57 0.26 -6.16
CA PRO A 92 5.81 1.33 -5.18
C PRO A 92 5.07 1.10 -3.86
N SER A 93 5.62 1.63 -2.74
CA SER A 93 5.03 1.52 -1.41
C SER A 93 3.91 2.54 -1.23
N THR A 94 2.78 2.28 -1.88
CA THR A 94 1.63 3.19 -1.97
C THR A 94 0.31 2.43 -1.89
N THR A 95 -0.70 3.05 -1.30
CA THR A 95 -2.01 2.47 -0.99
C THR A 95 -2.63 1.70 -2.16
N SER A 96 -2.67 2.30 -3.37
CA SER A 96 -3.30 1.67 -4.54
C SER A 96 -2.62 0.35 -4.94
N ALA A 97 -1.30 0.33 -4.94
CA ALA A 97 -0.50 -0.83 -5.27
C ALA A 97 -0.55 -1.89 -4.16
N ALA A 98 -0.34 -1.45 -2.91
CA ALA A 98 -0.24 -2.35 -1.76
C ALA A 98 -1.57 -3.02 -1.40
N ILE A 99 -2.69 -2.26 -1.34
CA ILE A 99 -4.01 -2.83 -1.05
C ILE A 99 -4.46 -3.76 -2.19
N THR A 100 -4.09 -3.44 -3.46
CA THR A 100 -4.40 -4.36 -4.57
C THR A 100 -3.57 -5.64 -4.49
N ALA A 101 -2.30 -5.54 -4.15
CA ALA A 101 -1.47 -6.73 -3.94
C ALA A 101 -1.95 -7.57 -2.75
N PHE A 102 -2.36 -6.94 -1.65
CA PHE A 102 -3.04 -7.59 -0.52
C PHE A 102 -4.29 -8.34 -0.96
N GLY A 103 -5.18 -7.67 -1.72
CA GLY A 103 -6.47 -8.24 -2.13
C GLY A 103 -6.40 -9.31 -3.24
N THR A 104 -5.30 -9.39 -3.99
CA THR A 104 -5.15 -10.31 -5.14
C THR A 104 -4.05 -11.35 -4.98
N GLY A 105 -3.03 -11.08 -4.15
CA GLY A 105 -1.79 -11.84 -4.07
C GLY A 105 -0.87 -11.61 -5.27
N ALA A 106 -1.12 -10.61 -6.11
CA ALA A 106 -0.37 -10.35 -7.33
C ALA A 106 0.39 -9.01 -7.25
N ARG A 107 1.55 -8.96 -7.93
CA ARG A 107 2.42 -7.78 -7.96
C ARG A 107 1.87 -6.70 -8.90
N PRO A 108 2.27 -5.43 -8.72
CA PRO A 108 1.79 -4.28 -9.50
C PRO A 108 1.95 -4.41 -11.01
N GLY A 109 3.03 -5.05 -11.47
CA GLY A 109 3.23 -5.33 -12.89
C GLY A 109 2.08 -6.11 -13.54
N THR A 110 1.49 -7.04 -12.79
CA THR A 110 0.35 -7.87 -13.24
C THR A 110 -0.99 -7.20 -12.99
N THR A 111 -1.13 -6.46 -11.88
CA THR A 111 -2.40 -5.82 -11.50
C THR A 111 -2.64 -4.49 -12.18
N ASN A 112 -1.61 -3.88 -12.78
CA ASN A 112 -1.63 -2.53 -13.35
C ASN A 112 -1.83 -1.39 -12.32
N MET A 113 -1.88 -1.73 -11.03
CA MET A 113 -1.99 -0.76 -9.93
C MET A 113 -0.59 -0.38 -9.47
N VAL A 114 0.06 0.50 -10.24
CA VAL A 114 1.51 0.75 -10.20
C VAL A 114 1.93 2.04 -9.50
N GLY A 115 1.02 2.77 -8.85
CA GLY A 115 1.31 4.04 -8.18
C GLY A 115 0.04 4.78 -7.78
N PHE A 116 0.18 5.96 -7.19
CA PHE A 116 -0.96 6.84 -6.86
C PHE A 116 -1.67 7.34 -8.13
N SER A 117 -0.90 7.72 -9.15
CA SER A 117 -1.43 8.16 -10.44
C SER A 117 -0.65 7.57 -11.61
N VAL A 118 -1.28 7.50 -12.76
CA VAL A 118 -0.69 7.02 -14.02
C VAL A 118 -0.98 8.00 -15.15
N ALA A 119 -0.14 8.00 -16.18
CA ALA A 119 -0.45 8.74 -17.40
C ALA A 119 -1.65 8.12 -18.10
N TYR A 120 -2.69 8.92 -18.39
CA TYR A 120 -3.90 8.47 -19.05
C TYR A 120 -4.44 9.54 -19.99
N GLY A 121 -4.63 9.21 -21.25
CA GLY A 121 -5.00 10.19 -22.28
C GLY A 121 -3.95 11.30 -22.41
N SER A 122 -4.38 12.55 -22.28
CA SER A 122 -3.50 13.73 -22.29
C SER A 122 -3.04 14.19 -20.90
N GLY A 123 -3.52 13.53 -19.82
CA GLY A 123 -3.24 13.89 -18.43
C GLY A 123 -2.87 12.69 -17.57
N THR A 124 -3.28 12.73 -16.30
CA THR A 124 -3.07 11.66 -15.33
C THR A 124 -4.41 11.16 -14.78
N MET A 125 -4.47 9.90 -14.42
CA MET A 125 -5.60 9.28 -13.71
C MET A 125 -5.15 8.86 -12.32
N ASN A 126 -5.89 9.25 -11.29
CA ASN A 126 -5.70 8.78 -9.91
C ASN A 126 -6.23 7.35 -9.77
N LEU A 127 -5.41 6.42 -9.29
CA LEU A 127 -5.77 5.01 -9.17
C LEU A 127 -6.62 4.70 -7.92
N LEU A 128 -6.79 5.63 -6.98
CA LEU A 128 -7.73 5.44 -5.88
C LEU A 128 -9.18 5.67 -6.33
N ALA A 129 -9.40 6.70 -7.14
CA ALA A 129 -10.73 7.08 -7.63
C ALA A 129 -11.05 6.48 -9.00
N MET A 130 -10.07 6.41 -9.91
CA MET A 130 -10.18 5.98 -11.32
C MET A 130 -11.25 6.74 -12.12
N GLU A 131 -11.50 8.00 -11.74
CA GLU A 131 -12.48 8.86 -12.42
C GLU A 131 -12.07 9.15 -13.87
N GLY A 132 -13.02 9.01 -14.77
CA GLY A 132 -12.79 9.21 -16.22
C GLY A 132 -11.97 8.10 -16.89
N GLY A 133 -11.60 7.07 -16.13
CA GLY A 133 -10.88 5.89 -16.62
C GLY A 133 -11.78 4.72 -16.98
N PRO A 134 -11.19 3.57 -17.31
CA PRO A 134 -11.92 2.32 -17.53
C PRO A 134 -12.50 1.78 -16.22
N ALA A 135 -13.44 0.84 -16.32
CA ALA A 135 -13.95 0.15 -15.15
C ALA A 135 -12.78 -0.51 -14.37
N PRO A 136 -12.82 -0.52 -13.02
CA PRO A 136 -11.75 -1.11 -12.21
C PRO A 136 -11.41 -2.55 -12.59
N THR A 137 -12.40 -3.36 -12.98
CA THR A 137 -12.24 -4.75 -13.44
C THR A 137 -11.56 -4.87 -14.80
N GLN A 138 -11.65 -3.84 -15.65
CA GLN A 138 -10.96 -3.80 -16.94
C GLN A 138 -9.51 -3.35 -16.76
N TRP A 139 -9.25 -2.42 -15.82
CA TRP A 139 -7.92 -1.94 -15.51
C TRP A 139 -7.10 -2.99 -14.76
N GLN A 140 -7.68 -3.56 -13.70
CA GLN A 140 -7.09 -4.60 -12.87
C GLN A 140 -7.87 -5.92 -13.10
N PRO A 141 -7.40 -6.81 -13.99
CA PRO A 141 -8.15 -8.01 -14.37
C PRO A 141 -7.92 -9.22 -13.46
N VAL A 142 -6.95 -9.16 -12.53
CA VAL A 142 -6.63 -10.29 -11.64
C VAL A 142 -7.77 -10.52 -10.65
N PRO A 143 -8.33 -11.73 -10.52
CA PRO A 143 -9.35 -12.01 -9.53
C PRO A 143 -8.84 -11.78 -8.10
N THR A 144 -9.64 -11.12 -7.27
CA THR A 144 -9.32 -10.93 -5.85
C THR A 144 -9.53 -12.22 -5.06
N PHE A 145 -8.95 -12.30 -3.87
CA PHE A 145 -9.25 -13.40 -2.94
C PHE A 145 -10.74 -13.43 -2.57
N PHE A 146 -11.36 -12.28 -2.44
CA PHE A 146 -12.78 -12.17 -2.09
C PHE A 146 -13.69 -12.69 -3.22
N GLU A 147 -13.34 -12.48 -4.50
CA GLU A 147 -14.05 -13.09 -5.64
C GLU A 147 -13.88 -14.61 -5.64
N ARG A 148 -12.67 -15.10 -5.38
CA ARG A 148 -12.39 -16.55 -5.32
C ARG A 148 -13.18 -17.20 -4.20
N LEU A 149 -13.24 -16.58 -3.01
CA LEU A 149 -14.05 -17.05 -1.87
C LEU A 149 -15.54 -17.02 -2.20
N ALA A 150 -16.03 -15.94 -2.80
CA ALA A 150 -17.45 -15.82 -3.19
C ALA A 150 -17.88 -16.90 -4.21
N ALA A 151 -16.98 -17.28 -5.14
CA ALA A 151 -17.23 -18.37 -6.10
C ALA A 151 -17.44 -19.73 -5.41
N GLU A 152 -16.85 -19.95 -4.24
CA GLU A 152 -17.01 -21.15 -3.41
C GLU A 152 -18.10 -20.98 -2.31
N GLY A 153 -18.88 -19.89 -2.38
CA GLY A 153 -19.95 -19.64 -1.40
C GLY A 153 -19.45 -19.15 -0.02
N VAL A 154 -18.17 -18.78 0.09
CA VAL A 154 -17.60 -18.24 1.34
C VAL A 154 -17.78 -16.73 1.36
N SER A 155 -18.57 -16.24 2.32
CA SER A 155 -18.84 -14.81 2.45
C SER A 155 -17.67 -14.05 3.08
N SER A 156 -17.50 -12.80 2.66
CA SER A 156 -16.53 -11.87 3.25
C SER A 156 -17.12 -10.46 3.35
N ALA A 157 -16.60 -9.67 4.29
CA ALA A 157 -17.02 -8.31 4.52
C ALA A 157 -15.83 -7.35 4.57
N VAL A 158 -16.00 -6.17 3.98
CA VAL A 158 -15.07 -5.04 4.03
C VAL A 158 -15.70 -3.92 4.84
N VAL A 159 -15.16 -3.64 6.01
CA VAL A 159 -15.59 -2.54 6.88
C VAL A 159 -14.67 -1.35 6.64
N SER A 160 -15.20 -0.30 6.04
CA SER A 160 -14.47 0.92 5.71
C SER A 160 -15.41 2.13 5.57
N PRO A 161 -14.89 3.37 5.50
CA PRO A 161 -15.72 4.56 5.30
C PRO A 161 -16.65 4.45 4.10
N ALA A 162 -17.88 5.00 4.25
CA ALA A 162 -18.92 4.95 3.21
C ALA A 162 -18.47 5.54 1.87
N ARG A 163 -17.60 6.56 1.90
CA ARG A 163 -17.05 7.20 0.69
C ARG A 163 -16.20 6.27 -0.18
N PHE A 164 -15.74 5.15 0.35
CA PHE A 164 -14.94 4.17 -0.41
C PHE A 164 -15.81 3.11 -1.11
N ALA A 165 -17.11 3.07 -0.82
CA ALA A 165 -18.04 2.19 -1.51
C ALA A 165 -18.04 2.49 -3.02
N GLY A 166 -17.65 1.50 -3.83
CA GLY A 166 -17.61 1.64 -5.28
C GLY A 166 -16.51 2.55 -5.83
N SER A 167 -15.53 2.97 -5.00
CA SER A 167 -14.33 3.67 -5.50
C SER A 167 -13.52 2.79 -6.45
N GLY A 168 -12.67 3.42 -7.27
CA GLY A 168 -11.78 2.71 -8.18
C GLY A 168 -10.95 1.63 -7.48
N LEU A 169 -10.30 2.00 -6.38
CA LEU A 169 -9.48 1.06 -5.60
C LEU A 169 -10.30 -0.07 -4.99
N THR A 170 -11.48 0.22 -4.39
CA THR A 170 -12.34 -0.83 -3.83
C THR A 170 -12.78 -1.81 -4.91
N GLY A 171 -13.14 -1.31 -6.10
CA GLY A 171 -13.49 -2.14 -7.26
C GLY A 171 -12.31 -2.90 -7.84
N ALA A 172 -11.09 -2.42 -7.72
CA ALA A 172 -9.88 -3.10 -8.17
C ALA A 172 -9.39 -4.17 -7.19
N ALA A 173 -9.36 -3.85 -5.89
CA ALA A 173 -8.64 -4.62 -4.88
C ALA A 173 -9.53 -5.52 -4.00
N LEU A 174 -10.80 -5.12 -3.75
CA LEU A 174 -11.65 -5.71 -2.71
C LEU A 174 -12.99 -6.22 -3.25
N ARG A 175 -13.17 -6.24 -4.58
CA ARG A 175 -14.40 -6.76 -5.20
C ARG A 175 -14.62 -8.22 -4.84
N GLY A 176 -15.88 -8.62 -4.73
CA GLY A 176 -16.31 -9.94 -4.22
C GLY A 176 -16.68 -9.92 -2.75
N ALA A 177 -16.13 -9.01 -1.95
CA ALA A 177 -16.56 -8.81 -0.58
C ALA A 177 -17.76 -7.84 -0.48
N ARG A 178 -18.61 -8.05 0.52
CA ARG A 178 -19.70 -7.11 0.84
C ARG A 178 -19.15 -5.90 1.59
N HIS A 179 -19.35 -4.71 1.06
CA HIS A 179 -18.97 -3.47 1.73
C HIS A 179 -19.94 -3.15 2.88
N VAL A 180 -19.38 -2.88 4.05
CA VAL A 180 -20.09 -2.49 5.28
C VAL A 180 -19.62 -1.08 5.64
N PRO A 181 -20.41 -0.05 5.32
CA PRO A 181 -20.02 1.33 5.55
C PRO A 181 -19.98 1.66 7.04
N ALA A 182 -18.89 2.31 7.46
CA ALA A 182 -18.70 2.77 8.85
C ALA A 182 -17.67 3.92 8.84
N ASP A 183 -18.13 5.14 9.14
CA ASP A 183 -17.30 6.34 8.96
C ASP A 183 -16.44 6.66 10.18
N SER A 184 -16.98 6.48 11.39
CA SER A 184 -16.23 6.71 12.62
C SER A 184 -15.52 5.44 13.12
N LEU A 185 -14.56 5.63 14.03
CA LEU A 185 -13.86 4.56 14.74
C LEU A 185 -14.84 3.59 15.42
N ASP A 186 -15.72 4.14 16.24
CA ASP A 186 -16.67 3.34 17.02
C ASP A 186 -17.63 2.55 16.11
N GLU A 187 -18.04 3.15 14.99
CA GLU A 187 -18.86 2.48 13.99
C GLU A 187 -18.10 1.34 13.33
N ARG A 188 -16.80 1.52 12.98
CA ARG A 188 -15.98 0.47 12.37
C ARG A 188 -15.74 -0.70 13.32
N VAL A 189 -15.39 -0.42 14.57
CA VAL A 189 -15.25 -1.46 15.62
C VAL A 189 -16.57 -2.21 15.78
N SER A 190 -17.67 -1.48 15.92
CA SER A 190 -19.01 -2.08 16.10
C SER A 190 -19.44 -2.89 14.87
N ALA A 191 -19.16 -2.43 13.66
CA ALA A 191 -19.46 -3.12 12.41
C ALA A 191 -18.66 -4.42 12.29
N ALA A 192 -17.35 -4.39 12.52
CA ALA A 192 -16.50 -5.58 12.49
C ALA A 192 -16.97 -6.64 13.49
N LEU A 193 -17.28 -6.23 14.72
CA LEU A 193 -17.80 -7.14 15.75
C LEU A 193 -19.17 -7.73 15.39
N ARG A 194 -20.08 -6.95 14.76
CA ARG A 194 -21.36 -7.45 14.27
C ARG A 194 -21.17 -8.53 13.19
N GLU A 195 -20.28 -8.27 12.22
CA GLU A 195 -19.98 -9.23 11.15
C GLU A 195 -19.42 -10.56 11.72
N LEU A 196 -18.46 -10.47 12.64
CA LEU A 196 -17.89 -11.65 13.29
C LEU A 196 -18.94 -12.42 14.11
N ARG A 197 -19.80 -11.72 14.84
CA ARG A 197 -20.91 -12.37 15.59
C ARG A 197 -21.98 -12.98 14.69
N ALA A 198 -22.15 -12.43 13.49
CA ALA A 198 -23.03 -13.01 12.45
C ALA A 198 -22.41 -14.24 11.77
N GLY A 199 -21.15 -14.57 12.05
CA GLY A 199 -20.49 -15.74 11.51
C GLY A 199 -19.78 -15.48 10.17
N THR A 200 -19.55 -14.22 9.75
CA THR A 200 -18.82 -13.89 8.51
C THR A 200 -17.40 -14.45 8.60
N PRO A 201 -16.97 -15.39 7.72
CA PRO A 201 -15.69 -16.08 7.84
C PRO A 201 -14.48 -15.15 7.74
N VAL A 202 -14.53 -14.16 6.82
CA VAL A 202 -13.42 -13.22 6.56
C VAL A 202 -13.92 -11.80 6.67
N VAL A 203 -13.40 -11.04 7.61
CA VAL A 203 -13.71 -9.62 7.82
C VAL A 203 -12.43 -8.82 7.63
N TYR A 204 -12.47 -7.84 6.73
CA TYR A 204 -11.41 -6.86 6.53
C TYR A 204 -11.86 -5.52 7.13
N LEU A 205 -11.03 -4.95 7.99
CA LEU A 205 -11.22 -3.66 8.64
C LEU A 205 -10.13 -2.70 8.20
N TYR A 206 -10.51 -1.59 7.56
CA TYR A 206 -9.58 -0.60 7.06
C TYR A 206 -9.57 0.68 7.90
N TRP A 207 -8.37 1.16 8.19
CA TRP A 207 -8.10 2.35 8.99
C TRP A 207 -7.24 3.35 8.23
N SER A 208 -7.78 4.52 7.84
CA SER A 208 -7.13 5.49 6.94
C SER A 208 -6.61 6.76 7.63
N GLU A 209 -6.94 6.98 8.89
CA GLU A 209 -6.77 8.30 9.51
C GLU A 209 -5.33 8.63 9.86
N ILE A 210 -4.50 7.61 10.12
CA ILE A 210 -3.07 7.80 10.45
C ILE A 210 -2.33 8.32 9.20
N ASP A 211 -2.51 7.66 8.06
CA ASP A 211 -1.95 8.11 6.79
C ASP A 211 -2.44 9.51 6.40
N HIS A 212 -3.76 9.72 6.43
CA HIS A 212 -4.37 11.01 6.10
C HIS A 212 -3.83 12.14 6.98
N SER A 213 -3.65 11.89 8.28
CA SER A 213 -3.06 12.88 9.21
C SER A 213 -1.58 13.09 8.93
N GLY A 214 -0.83 12.04 8.56
CA GLY A 214 0.56 12.13 8.11
C GLY A 214 0.71 13.03 6.90
N HIS A 215 -0.11 12.86 5.88
CA HIS A 215 -0.14 13.73 4.70
C HIS A 215 -0.50 15.18 5.03
N GLY A 216 -1.44 15.40 5.94
CA GLY A 216 -1.93 16.74 6.27
C GLY A 216 -1.04 17.51 7.24
N HIS A 217 -0.46 16.84 8.22
CA HIS A 217 0.19 17.48 9.38
C HIS A 217 1.64 17.01 9.60
N GLY A 218 2.06 15.92 8.95
CA GLY A 218 3.36 15.29 9.16
C GLY A 218 3.36 14.28 10.31
N ILE A 219 4.26 13.30 10.19
CA ILE A 219 4.52 12.29 11.21
C ILE A 219 5.05 12.95 12.48
N GLY A 220 4.57 12.51 13.64
CA GLY A 220 4.99 13.01 14.95
C GLY A 220 4.34 14.34 15.36
N SER A 221 3.49 14.95 14.50
CA SER A 221 2.67 16.09 14.91
C SER A 221 1.61 15.68 15.94
N ASP A 222 1.14 16.63 16.77
CA ASP A 222 0.08 16.35 17.75
C ASP A 222 -1.18 15.76 17.10
N ALA A 223 -1.53 16.22 15.89
CA ALA A 223 -2.65 15.70 15.13
C ALA A 223 -2.45 14.24 14.71
N TRP A 224 -1.25 13.89 14.23
CA TRP A 224 -0.90 12.53 13.85
C TRP A 224 -0.84 11.59 15.06
N VAL A 225 -0.16 12.01 16.14
CA VAL A 225 -0.09 11.25 17.40
C VAL A 225 -1.49 11.00 17.96
N GLY A 226 -2.38 12.01 17.92
CA GLY A 226 -3.77 11.84 18.32
C GLY A 226 -4.52 10.76 17.53
N GLN A 227 -4.24 10.59 16.22
CA GLN A 227 -4.83 9.50 15.43
C GLN A 227 -4.26 8.13 15.81
N VAL A 228 -2.97 8.06 16.14
CA VAL A 228 -2.33 6.82 16.63
C VAL A 228 -2.94 6.39 17.97
N GLU A 229 -3.12 7.33 18.90
CA GLU A 229 -3.75 7.07 20.21
C GLU A 229 -5.22 6.65 20.10
N GLN A 230 -5.98 7.32 19.22
CA GLN A 230 -7.37 6.93 18.93
C GLN A 230 -7.46 5.53 18.33
N PHE A 231 -6.58 5.20 17.38
CA PHE A 231 -6.51 3.86 16.81
C PHE A 231 -6.26 2.81 17.90
N ASP A 232 -5.23 2.99 18.75
CA ASP A 232 -4.88 2.02 19.81
C ASP A 232 -6.02 1.84 20.82
N ALA A 233 -6.72 2.93 21.18
CA ALA A 233 -7.89 2.88 22.05
C ALA A 233 -9.04 2.05 21.44
N GLY A 234 -9.31 2.27 20.14
CA GLY A 234 -10.30 1.50 19.40
C GLY A 234 -9.92 0.03 19.24
N LEU A 235 -8.65 -0.25 18.98
CA LEU A 235 -8.10 -1.60 18.94
C LEU A 235 -8.34 -2.33 20.26
N ALA A 236 -8.10 -1.67 21.40
CA ALA A 236 -8.38 -2.23 22.71
C ALA A 236 -9.86 -2.59 22.91
N VAL A 237 -10.79 -1.76 22.41
CA VAL A 237 -12.23 -2.06 22.46
C VAL A 237 -12.56 -3.26 21.56
N LEU A 238 -12.02 -3.28 20.35
CA LEU A 238 -12.21 -4.34 19.38
C LEU A 238 -11.77 -5.70 19.94
N LEU A 239 -10.55 -5.77 20.47
CA LEU A 239 -9.98 -7.02 21.01
C LEU A 239 -10.79 -7.58 22.17
N ARG A 240 -11.28 -6.73 23.09
CA ARG A 240 -12.16 -7.17 24.20
C ARG A 240 -13.51 -7.69 23.73
N GLY A 241 -13.98 -7.27 22.55
CA GLY A 241 -15.28 -7.62 21.99
C GLY A 241 -15.28 -8.83 21.06
N LEU A 242 -14.11 -9.39 20.73
CA LEU A 242 -13.96 -10.48 19.77
C LEU A 242 -14.68 -11.76 20.23
N PRO A 243 -15.38 -12.46 19.34
CA PRO A 243 -15.86 -13.81 19.60
C PRO A 243 -14.71 -14.81 19.74
N HIS A 244 -14.95 -15.92 20.43
CA HIS A 244 -13.97 -17.00 20.51
C HIS A 244 -13.70 -17.64 19.14
N GLY A 245 -12.43 -17.92 18.87
CA GLY A 245 -11.98 -18.58 17.65
C GLY A 245 -11.81 -17.66 16.45
N VAL A 246 -11.81 -16.34 16.66
CA VAL A 246 -11.42 -15.36 15.64
C VAL A 246 -9.91 -15.21 15.68
N ARG A 247 -9.24 -15.43 14.54
CA ARG A 247 -7.84 -15.05 14.33
C ARG A 247 -7.82 -13.59 13.89
N THR A 248 -7.14 -12.73 14.63
CA THR A 248 -6.98 -11.33 14.29
C THR A 248 -5.54 -11.06 13.85
N ILE A 249 -5.37 -10.47 12.66
CA ILE A 249 -4.08 -10.10 12.11
C ILE A 249 -4.11 -8.61 11.80
N LEU A 250 -3.18 -7.87 12.39
CA LEU A 250 -2.99 -6.44 12.11
C LEU A 250 -1.77 -6.27 11.20
N THR A 251 -1.91 -5.41 10.20
CA THR A 251 -0.86 -5.02 9.27
C THR A 251 -1.02 -3.56 8.84
N ALA A 252 -0.08 -3.09 8.02
CA ALA A 252 -0.18 -1.84 7.26
C ALA A 252 0.03 -2.14 5.77
N ASP A 253 -0.30 -1.19 4.92
CA ASP A 253 -0.02 -1.27 3.48
C ASP A 253 1.37 -0.72 3.14
N HIS A 254 1.84 0.30 3.85
CA HIS A 254 3.18 0.89 3.75
C HIS A 254 3.50 1.70 5.02
N GLY A 255 4.73 2.22 5.08
CA GLY A 255 5.08 3.26 6.02
C GLY A 255 5.12 4.64 5.35
N MET A 256 5.69 5.64 6.04
CA MET A 256 5.68 7.03 5.61
C MET A 256 6.93 7.74 6.12
N ILE A 257 7.34 8.82 5.46
CA ILE A 257 8.39 9.73 5.89
C ILE A 257 7.90 11.18 5.89
N ASN A 258 8.50 12.04 6.72
CA ASN A 258 8.39 13.48 6.54
C ASN A 258 9.38 13.94 5.47
N VAL A 259 8.88 14.60 4.43
CA VAL A 259 9.74 15.05 3.31
C VAL A 259 10.58 16.27 3.70
N ASP A 260 11.84 16.26 3.31
CA ASP A 260 12.69 17.46 3.34
C ASP A 260 12.43 18.30 2.07
N ARG A 261 11.77 19.44 2.26
CA ARG A 261 11.42 20.33 1.15
C ARG A 261 12.63 20.87 0.38
N SER A 262 13.78 20.96 1.04
CA SER A 262 15.02 21.40 0.41
C SER A 262 15.62 20.35 -0.54
N ALA A 263 15.18 19.09 -0.38
CA ALA A 263 15.59 17.95 -1.19
C ALA A 263 14.55 17.54 -2.27
N ILE A 264 13.53 18.38 -2.50
CA ILE A 264 12.55 18.18 -3.57
C ILE A 264 13.08 18.74 -4.89
N TRP A 265 13.06 17.91 -5.91
CA TRP A 265 13.32 18.29 -7.28
C TRP A 265 12.00 18.61 -8.00
N ASP A 266 11.84 19.87 -8.45
CA ASP A 266 10.69 20.25 -9.28
C ASP A 266 11.09 20.25 -10.76
N VAL A 267 10.48 19.35 -11.52
CA VAL A 267 10.69 19.22 -12.97
C VAL A 267 10.37 20.52 -13.72
N ALA A 268 9.38 21.28 -13.26
CA ALA A 268 9.02 22.55 -13.89
C ALA A 268 10.18 23.55 -13.86
N SER A 269 10.91 23.64 -12.75
CA SER A 269 12.00 24.59 -12.52
C SER A 269 13.39 24.03 -12.83
N THR A 270 13.51 22.71 -13.13
CA THR A 270 14.77 22.04 -13.45
C THR A 270 14.86 21.70 -14.93
N PRO A 271 15.50 22.54 -15.79
CA PRO A 271 15.51 22.34 -17.24
C PRO A 271 16.05 20.97 -17.68
N ALA A 272 17.05 20.43 -16.97
CA ALA A 272 17.62 19.11 -17.26
C ALA A 272 16.61 17.98 -17.08
N LEU A 273 15.74 18.03 -16.05
CA LEU A 273 14.69 17.05 -15.81
C LEU A 273 13.47 17.27 -16.72
N ARG A 274 13.23 18.50 -17.15
CA ARG A 274 12.09 18.84 -18.01
C ARG A 274 12.28 18.48 -19.48
N TRP A 275 13.53 18.57 -19.99
CA TRP A 275 13.81 18.37 -21.40
C TRP A 275 13.44 16.96 -21.87
N GLY A 276 12.71 16.87 -22.99
CA GLY A 276 12.31 15.59 -23.58
C GLY A 276 11.23 14.84 -22.81
N VAL A 277 10.74 15.37 -21.67
CA VAL A 277 9.67 14.76 -20.88
C VAL A 277 8.31 15.22 -21.39
N ARG A 278 7.41 14.25 -21.63
CA ARG A 278 6.02 14.49 -22.04
C ARG A 278 5.12 14.74 -20.83
N ILE A 279 5.17 13.85 -19.84
CA ILE A 279 4.33 13.91 -18.63
C ILE A 279 5.00 13.18 -17.48
N ILE A 280 4.77 13.66 -16.27
CA ILE A 280 5.10 13.00 -15.00
C ILE A 280 3.80 12.53 -14.36
N ALA A 281 3.79 11.27 -13.91
CA ALA A 281 2.74 10.66 -13.09
C ALA A 281 3.37 10.02 -11.86
N GLY A 282 2.67 9.13 -11.19
CA GLY A 282 3.12 8.51 -9.93
C GLY A 282 2.84 9.41 -8.75
N GLU A 283 3.81 9.56 -7.90
CA GLU A 283 3.77 10.29 -6.63
C GLU A 283 5.14 10.89 -6.31
N THR A 284 5.21 11.75 -5.30
CA THR A 284 6.44 12.49 -4.95
C THR A 284 7.64 11.57 -4.71
N ARG A 285 7.41 10.37 -4.16
CA ARG A 285 8.47 9.42 -3.81
C ARG A 285 8.74 8.37 -4.90
N ALA A 286 7.78 8.18 -5.82
CA ALA A 286 7.85 7.22 -6.92
C ALA A 286 7.31 7.88 -8.20
N ALA A 287 8.14 8.66 -8.89
CA ALA A 287 7.73 9.36 -10.08
C ALA A 287 7.79 8.46 -11.32
N HIS A 288 6.73 8.51 -12.12
CA HIS A 288 6.59 7.87 -13.42
C HIS A 288 6.94 8.87 -14.51
N VAL A 289 8.00 8.61 -15.27
CA VAL A 289 8.48 9.53 -16.29
C VAL A 289 8.14 8.99 -17.68
N HIS A 290 7.38 9.78 -18.42
CA HIS A 290 7.07 9.48 -19.82
C HIS A 290 7.78 10.45 -20.72
N ALA A 291 8.71 9.96 -21.52
CA ALA A 291 9.46 10.74 -22.47
C ALA A 291 8.62 11.08 -23.72
N GLN A 292 9.02 12.12 -24.41
CA GLN A 292 8.58 12.36 -25.78
C GLN A 292 9.12 11.26 -26.70
N VAL A 293 8.40 10.99 -27.78
CA VAL A 293 8.78 9.93 -28.74
C VAL A 293 10.20 10.16 -29.25
N GLY A 294 11.05 9.15 -29.12
CA GLY A 294 12.45 9.17 -29.53
C GLY A 294 13.44 9.74 -28.52
N HIS A 295 12.98 10.23 -27.35
CA HIS A 295 13.87 10.87 -26.36
C HIS A 295 14.12 10.04 -25.09
N ALA A 296 13.58 8.81 -24.98
CA ALA A 296 13.65 8.03 -23.75
C ALA A 296 15.07 7.84 -23.21
N ARG A 297 16.04 7.54 -24.07
CA ARG A 297 17.44 7.35 -23.69
C ARG A 297 18.10 8.64 -23.16
N GLU A 298 17.91 9.75 -23.86
CA GLU A 298 18.50 11.02 -23.45
C GLU A 298 17.84 11.56 -22.18
N VAL A 299 16.55 11.29 -21.97
CA VAL A 299 15.84 11.58 -20.71
C VAL A 299 16.43 10.75 -19.59
N GLU A 300 16.65 9.45 -19.80
CA GLU A 300 17.27 8.55 -18.81
C GLU A 300 18.65 9.05 -18.38
N GLU A 301 19.53 9.33 -19.34
CA GLU A 301 20.88 9.82 -19.08
C GLU A 301 20.85 11.13 -18.27
N ARG A 302 20.01 12.10 -18.67
CA ARG A 302 19.87 13.39 -17.97
C ARG A 302 19.31 13.23 -16.55
N TRP A 303 18.32 12.36 -16.36
CA TRP A 303 17.74 12.13 -15.05
C TRP A 303 18.73 11.47 -14.11
N ARG A 304 19.50 10.48 -14.58
CA ARG A 304 20.56 9.84 -13.79
C ARG A 304 21.64 10.83 -13.39
N ASP A 305 22.12 11.64 -14.35
CA ASP A 305 23.17 12.63 -14.10
C ASP A 305 22.70 13.76 -13.17
N THR A 306 21.45 14.21 -13.31
CA THR A 306 20.91 15.32 -12.52
C THR A 306 20.58 14.91 -11.09
N LEU A 307 19.92 13.75 -10.90
CA LEU A 307 19.49 13.29 -9.60
C LEU A 307 20.61 12.63 -8.79
N GLY A 308 21.59 12.01 -9.46
CA GLY A 308 22.72 11.36 -8.81
C GLY A 308 22.26 10.45 -7.67
N ASP A 309 22.79 10.70 -6.46
CA ASP A 309 22.45 9.95 -5.25
C ASP A 309 21.10 10.31 -4.63
N SER A 310 20.34 11.26 -5.19
CA SER A 310 19.03 11.65 -4.67
C SER A 310 17.91 10.66 -5.02
N ALA A 311 18.12 9.80 -6.03
CA ALA A 311 17.11 8.83 -6.46
C ALA A 311 17.73 7.60 -7.14
N TRP A 312 16.98 6.50 -7.12
CA TRP A 312 17.20 5.37 -8.01
C TRP A 312 16.37 5.59 -9.28
N VAL A 313 17.03 5.58 -10.43
CA VAL A 313 16.38 5.77 -11.75
C VAL A 313 16.41 4.43 -12.48
N LEU A 314 15.24 3.84 -12.68
CA LEU A 314 15.07 2.56 -13.37
C LEU A 314 14.47 2.80 -14.75
N SER A 315 15.09 2.18 -15.76
CA SER A 315 14.51 2.11 -17.11
C SER A 315 13.41 1.06 -17.19
N ARG A 316 12.61 1.11 -18.24
CA ARG A 316 11.44 0.23 -18.42
C ARG A 316 11.78 -1.25 -18.36
N ASP A 317 12.92 -1.66 -18.90
CA ASP A 317 13.39 -3.04 -18.91
C ASP A 317 13.84 -3.55 -17.52
N GLN A 318 14.15 -2.65 -16.61
CA GLN A 318 14.52 -2.95 -15.22
C GLN A 318 13.30 -3.10 -14.30
N MET A 319 12.17 -2.46 -14.63
CA MET A 319 10.99 -2.40 -13.76
C MET A 319 10.38 -3.78 -13.43
N PRO A 320 10.30 -4.77 -14.35
CA PRO A 320 9.72 -6.07 -14.02
C PRO A 320 10.40 -6.79 -12.86
N ALA A 321 11.71 -6.60 -12.68
CA ALA A 321 12.42 -7.17 -11.54
C ALA A 321 11.90 -6.61 -10.20
N LEU A 322 11.39 -5.38 -10.20
CA LEU A 322 10.94 -4.67 -9.01
C LEU A 322 9.43 -4.75 -8.78
N ILE A 323 8.63 -4.50 -9.83
CA ILE A 323 7.17 -4.47 -9.72
C ILE A 323 6.48 -5.76 -10.19
N GLY A 324 7.23 -6.74 -10.69
CA GLY A 324 6.70 -7.97 -11.30
C GLY A 324 6.44 -7.84 -12.80
N GLU A 325 6.28 -9.01 -13.44
CA GLU A 325 5.96 -9.10 -14.88
C GLU A 325 4.54 -8.59 -15.18
N GLY A 326 4.30 -8.21 -16.43
CA GLY A 326 2.99 -7.78 -16.92
C GLY A 326 3.02 -6.42 -17.63
N GLN A 327 1.87 -5.80 -17.76
CA GLN A 327 1.74 -4.50 -18.46
C GLN A 327 2.15 -3.30 -17.60
N GLY A 328 2.32 -3.48 -16.28
CA GLY A 328 2.60 -2.42 -15.34
C GLY A 328 3.82 -1.56 -15.70
N ALA A 329 4.92 -2.19 -16.17
CA ALA A 329 6.10 -1.46 -16.63
C ALA A 329 5.80 -0.48 -17.78
N SER A 330 4.92 -0.86 -18.70
CA SER A 330 4.49 0.02 -19.80
C SER A 330 3.60 1.16 -19.31
N ILE A 331 2.82 0.93 -18.26
CA ILE A 331 1.96 1.94 -17.63
C ILE A 331 2.79 2.95 -16.85
N VAL A 332 3.83 2.50 -16.13
CA VAL A 332 4.81 3.39 -15.45
C VAL A 332 5.50 4.31 -16.45
N GLY A 333 5.80 3.84 -17.65
CA GLY A 333 6.38 4.67 -18.71
C GLY A 333 7.82 4.31 -19.03
N ASP A 334 8.65 5.31 -19.27
CA ASP A 334 10.04 5.11 -19.68
C ASP A 334 10.98 4.97 -18.49
N LEU A 335 10.71 5.72 -17.38
CA LEU A 335 11.48 5.62 -16.14
C LEU A 335 10.56 5.51 -14.93
N LEU A 336 10.98 4.70 -13.96
CA LEU A 336 10.51 4.74 -12.57
C LEU A 336 11.62 5.38 -11.73
N VAL A 337 11.28 6.48 -11.07
CA VAL A 337 12.24 7.24 -10.25
C VAL A 337 11.82 7.16 -8.79
N LEU A 338 12.59 6.42 -8.00
CA LEU A 338 12.35 6.18 -6.59
C LEU A 338 13.26 7.11 -5.78
N ALA A 339 12.69 8.00 -4.98
CA ALA A 339 13.46 8.97 -4.22
C ALA A 339 14.21 8.33 -3.06
N ARG A 340 15.47 8.74 -2.85
CA ARG A 340 16.30 8.34 -1.70
C ARG A 340 16.15 9.31 -0.54
N GLY A 341 16.52 8.86 0.65
CA GLY A 341 16.45 9.69 1.85
C GLY A 341 15.06 10.31 2.04
N TYR A 342 15.03 11.59 2.34
CA TYR A 342 13.80 12.35 2.62
C TYR A 342 13.39 13.28 1.47
N GLY A 343 13.99 13.15 0.29
CA GLY A 343 13.69 13.96 -0.89
C GLY A 343 12.49 13.46 -1.69
N GLY A 344 12.29 14.06 -2.87
CA GLY A 344 11.22 13.68 -3.80
C GLY A 344 11.34 14.36 -5.15
N VAL A 345 10.49 13.96 -6.08
CA VAL A 345 10.35 14.57 -7.41
C VAL A 345 8.90 15.00 -7.61
N VAL A 346 8.70 16.24 -7.99
CA VAL A 346 7.39 16.81 -8.28
C VAL A 346 7.39 17.50 -9.63
N ASP A 347 6.21 17.78 -10.17
CA ASP A 347 6.05 18.60 -11.36
C ASP A 347 4.96 19.65 -11.09
N SER A 348 5.37 20.87 -10.72
CA SER A 348 4.45 21.95 -10.38
C SER A 348 3.62 22.48 -11.56
N ARG A 349 3.85 21.96 -12.79
CA ARG A 349 3.01 22.27 -13.96
C ARG A 349 1.70 21.47 -13.93
N THR A 350 1.69 20.30 -13.28
CA THR A 350 0.58 19.34 -13.33
C THR A 350 0.03 18.98 -11.96
N GLN A 351 0.86 19.01 -10.93
CA GLN A 351 0.45 18.72 -9.56
C GLN A 351 -0.07 19.98 -8.84
N SER A 352 -1.09 19.83 -8.01
CA SER A 352 -1.59 20.94 -7.20
C SER A 352 -0.58 21.39 -6.13
N ALA A 353 -0.61 22.67 -5.78
CA ALA A 353 0.23 23.18 -4.70
C ALA A 353 0.00 22.46 -3.36
N SER A 354 -1.23 22.03 -3.08
CA SER A 354 -1.56 21.25 -1.87
C SER A 354 -0.92 19.86 -1.89
N ALA A 355 -0.91 19.16 -3.03
CA ALA A 355 -0.25 17.87 -3.15
C ALA A 355 1.28 17.98 -2.97
N ILE A 356 1.89 18.99 -3.57
CA ILE A 356 3.33 19.27 -3.43
C ILE A 356 3.67 19.67 -1.97
N ALA A 357 2.73 20.30 -1.27
CA ALA A 357 2.93 20.81 0.09
C ALA A 357 2.76 19.76 1.19
N MET A 358 2.38 18.52 0.89
CA MET A 358 2.22 17.46 1.90
C MET A 358 3.52 17.25 2.67
N PRO A 359 3.49 17.30 4.03
CA PRO A 359 4.68 17.05 4.84
C PRO A 359 5.04 15.57 4.94
N GLY A 360 4.05 14.69 5.11
CA GLY A 360 4.24 13.24 5.11
C GLY A 360 3.97 12.66 3.73
N VAL A 361 4.86 11.78 3.25
CA VAL A 361 4.79 11.14 1.93
C VAL A 361 5.36 9.73 1.97
N HIS A 362 5.05 8.93 0.96
CA HIS A 362 5.51 7.54 0.80
C HIS A 362 5.58 7.20 -0.71
N GLY A 363 6.00 5.98 -1.05
CA GLY A 363 6.03 5.47 -2.43
C GLY A 363 7.38 4.84 -2.82
N SER A 364 8.47 5.16 -2.11
CA SER A 364 9.80 4.70 -2.45
C SER A 364 10.17 3.37 -1.77
N VAL A 365 11.45 3.04 -1.80
CA VAL A 365 12.02 1.76 -1.32
C VAL A 365 12.95 1.94 -0.12
N THR A 366 12.70 2.96 0.71
CA THR A 366 13.40 3.06 2.00
C THR A 366 12.77 2.11 3.03
N SER A 367 13.50 1.73 4.07
CA SER A 367 12.98 0.82 5.11
C SER A 367 11.76 1.41 5.80
N ALA A 368 11.75 2.72 6.05
CA ALA A 368 10.62 3.43 6.67
C ALA A 368 9.33 3.35 5.83
N GLU A 369 9.43 3.20 4.50
CA GLU A 369 8.29 3.08 3.59
C GLU A 369 7.93 1.62 3.29
N MET A 370 8.95 0.73 3.21
CA MET A 370 8.78 -0.66 2.77
C MET A 370 8.43 -1.63 3.90
N ARG A 371 8.90 -1.39 5.13
CA ARG A 371 8.66 -2.30 6.26
C ARG A 371 7.27 -2.10 6.83
N ILE A 372 6.49 -3.19 6.85
CA ILE A 372 5.15 -3.23 7.43
C ILE A 372 5.08 -4.27 8.54
N PRO A 373 4.23 -4.06 9.57
CA PRO A 373 4.04 -5.03 10.64
C PRO A 373 3.14 -6.18 10.21
N VAL A 374 3.36 -7.35 10.79
CA VAL A 374 2.36 -8.41 10.91
C VAL A 374 2.27 -8.79 12.37
N ILE A 375 1.08 -8.65 12.95
CA ILE A 375 0.83 -8.86 14.37
C ILE A 375 -0.35 -9.80 14.54
N PRO A 376 -0.14 -11.04 14.98
CA PRO A 376 -1.21 -11.90 15.46
C PRO A 376 -1.69 -11.37 16.83
N LEU A 377 -2.98 -11.03 16.93
CA LEU A 377 -3.57 -10.41 18.14
C LEU A 377 -4.50 -11.32 18.92
N SER A 378 -4.77 -12.52 18.45
CA SER A 378 -5.64 -13.51 19.07
C SER A 378 -5.44 -14.88 18.43
#